data_12b93ae20c76b041c66b7d712173c75e
#
_entry.id   12b93ae20c76b041c66b7d712173c75e
#
_cell.length_a   1.000
_cell.length_b   1.000
_cell.length_c   1.000
_cell.angle_alpha   90.00
_cell.angle_beta   90.00
_cell.angle_gamma   90.00
#
_symmetry.space_group_name_H-M   'P 1'
#
loop_
_entity.id
_entity.type
_entity.pdbx_description
1 polymer ?
#
loop_
_entity_poly.entity_id
_entity_poly.type
_entity_poly.pdbx_seq_one_letter_code
_entity_poly.pdbx_strand_id
1 'polypeptide(L)'
;MRDKMFVHIGNDNVIRSREIVTIIEQDVLSSSSIMEEMIQNGIEDGIVIGTKKGAKSVVITTDYIYYSTLSVSTLKKRSRVVSMIHKLDDGIHFK
;
A
#
# COMPACT_ATOMS: atom_id res chain seq x y z
N MET A 1 -3.85 21.37 -6.32
CA MET A 1 -4.93 21.21 -5.87
C MET A 1 -5.33 19.87 -5.65
N ARG A 2 -5.48 19.11 -6.61
CA ARG A 2 -5.82 17.79 -6.44
C ARG A 2 -4.78 17.05 -5.77
N ASP A 3 -3.57 17.42 -5.89
CA ASP A 3 -2.47 16.81 -5.26
C ASP A 3 -2.45 17.03 -3.79
N LYS A 4 -3.38 17.76 -3.25
CA LYS A 4 -3.47 17.93 -1.84
C LYS A 4 -4.32 16.89 -1.16
N MET A 5 -4.78 15.89 -1.89
CA MET A 5 -5.59 14.87 -1.29
C MET A 5 -4.78 14.02 -0.33
N PHE A 6 -5.29 13.87 0.88
CA PHE A 6 -4.68 13.04 1.90
C PHE A 6 -5.55 11.82 2.17
N VAL A 7 -4.91 10.71 2.49
CA VAL A 7 -5.61 9.47 2.76
C VAL A 7 -5.20 8.97 4.13
N HIS A 8 -6.19 8.70 4.97
CA HIS A 8 -5.95 8.10 6.27
C HIS A 8 -5.88 6.59 6.06
N ILE A 9 -4.73 6.02 6.32
CA ILE A 9 -4.50 4.60 6.02
C ILE A 9 -4.46 3.72 7.24
N GLY A 10 -4.98 4.22 8.37
CA GLY A 10 -5.01 3.45 9.60
C GLY A 10 -3.81 3.75 10.48
N ASN A 11 -3.91 3.38 11.77
CA ASN A 11 -2.81 3.56 12.71
C ASN A 11 -2.35 5.00 12.81
N ASP A 12 -3.29 5.94 12.62
CA ASP A 12 -3.01 7.38 12.69
C ASP A 12 -2.05 7.86 11.62
N ASN A 13 -1.84 7.08 10.59
CA ASN A 13 -1.00 7.51 9.46
C ASN A 13 -1.84 8.17 8.40
N VAL A 14 -1.41 9.35 7.98
CA VAL A 14 -2.06 10.10 6.91
C VAL A 14 -0.98 10.42 5.88
N ILE A 15 -1.24 10.04 4.63
CA ILE A 15 -0.26 10.26 3.58
C ILE A 15 -0.93 10.92 2.39
N ARG A 16 -0.12 11.46 1.50
CA ARG A 16 -0.66 12.02 0.27
C ARG A 16 -0.96 10.90 -0.70
N SER A 17 -2.14 10.93 -1.28
CA SER A 17 -2.51 9.83 -2.17
C SER A 17 -1.57 9.71 -3.35
N ARG A 18 -0.97 10.82 -3.80
CA ARG A 18 -0.06 10.75 -4.93
C ARG A 18 1.25 10.03 -4.60
N GLU A 19 1.53 9.82 -3.32
CA GLU A 19 2.74 9.11 -2.93
C GLU A 19 2.54 7.60 -2.91
N ILE A 20 1.30 7.14 -3.06
CA ILE A 20 1.01 5.73 -3.02
C ILE A 20 1.43 5.09 -4.33
N VAL A 21 2.31 4.11 -4.24
CA VAL A 21 2.72 3.34 -5.41
C VAL A 21 1.78 2.17 -5.62
N THR A 22 1.49 1.43 -4.55
CA THR A 22 0.56 0.32 -4.64
C THR A 22 0.07 -0.07 -3.25
N ILE A 23 -1.02 -0.82 -3.22
CA ILE A 23 -1.57 -1.36 -1.98
C ILE A 23 -1.77 -2.85 -2.20
N ILE A 24 -1.24 -3.66 -1.30
CA ILE A 24 -1.23 -5.11 -1.46
C ILE A 24 -1.89 -5.76 -0.25
N GLU A 25 -2.71 -6.77 -0.49
CA GLU A 25 -3.29 -7.53 0.60
C GLU A 25 -2.20 -8.28 1.35
N GLN A 26 -2.34 -8.33 2.66
CA GLN A 26 -1.35 -9.00 3.48
C GLN A 26 -1.19 -10.47 3.10
N ASP A 27 -2.28 -11.14 2.76
CA ASP A 27 -2.21 -12.55 2.38
C ASP A 27 -1.39 -12.74 1.12
N VAL A 28 -1.55 -11.85 0.14
CA VAL A 28 -0.80 -11.93 -1.09
C VAL A 28 0.68 -11.69 -0.81
N LEU A 29 0.94 -10.70 0.02
CA LEU A 29 2.31 -10.35 0.34
C LEU A 29 3.03 -11.51 1.04
N SER A 30 2.37 -12.15 1.98
CA SER A 30 3.04 -13.18 2.75
C SER A 30 3.19 -14.49 1.97
N SER A 31 2.56 -14.62 0.81
CA SER A 31 2.74 -15.80 -0.01
C SER A 31 3.81 -15.61 -1.07
N SER A 32 4.48 -14.47 -1.08
CA SER A 32 5.52 -14.18 -2.07
C SER A 32 6.85 -13.97 -1.36
N SER A 33 7.81 -14.82 -1.66
CA SER A 33 9.11 -14.70 -1.01
C SER A 33 9.84 -13.43 -1.42
N ILE A 34 9.64 -12.98 -2.66
CA ILE A 34 10.26 -11.76 -3.12
C ILE A 34 9.70 -10.56 -2.36
N MET A 35 8.39 -10.56 -2.15
CA MET A 35 7.76 -9.47 -1.41
C MET A 35 8.17 -9.47 0.04
N GLU A 36 8.29 -10.65 0.64
CA GLU A 36 8.74 -10.74 2.03
C GLU A 36 10.17 -10.23 2.16
N GLU A 37 11.00 -10.53 1.18
CA GLU A 37 12.37 -10.04 1.20
C GLU A 37 12.39 -8.52 1.10
N MET A 38 11.54 -7.95 0.26
CA MET A 38 11.45 -6.50 0.14
C MET A 38 11.06 -5.87 1.47
N ILE A 39 10.09 -6.46 2.16
CA ILE A 39 9.66 -5.95 3.46
C ILE A 39 10.80 -6.07 4.47
N GLN A 40 11.49 -7.20 4.48
CA GLN A 40 12.58 -7.40 5.42
C GLN A 40 13.67 -6.37 5.20
N ASN A 41 14.01 -6.12 3.95
CA ASN A 41 15.00 -5.09 3.64
C ASN A 41 14.51 -3.72 4.10
N GLY A 42 13.23 -3.45 3.94
CA GLY A 42 12.67 -2.18 4.41
C GLY A 42 12.74 -2.04 5.91
N ILE A 43 12.53 -3.15 6.64
CA ILE A 43 12.64 -3.10 8.09
C ILE A 43 14.07 -2.74 8.49
N GLU A 44 15.04 -3.35 7.83
CA GLU A 44 16.44 -3.08 8.13
C GLU A 44 16.81 -1.64 7.80
N ASP A 45 16.21 -1.08 6.77
CA ASP A 45 16.47 0.29 6.38
C ASP A 45 15.67 1.31 7.18
N GLY A 46 14.76 0.85 8.03
CA GLY A 46 13.98 1.75 8.86
C GLY A 46 12.85 2.45 8.13
N ILE A 47 12.40 1.90 7.02
CA ILE A 47 11.33 2.55 6.26
C ILE A 47 9.98 1.83 6.38
N VAL A 48 9.90 0.79 7.19
CA VAL A 48 8.63 0.11 7.42
C VAL A 48 7.98 0.68 8.67
N ILE A 49 6.74 1.13 8.53
CA ILE A 49 5.99 1.76 9.60
C ILE A 49 4.83 0.86 9.97
N GLY A 50 4.66 0.62 11.27
CA GLY A 50 3.62 -0.25 11.77
C GLY A 50 4.11 -1.67 11.95
N THR A 51 3.19 -2.58 12.26
CA THR A 51 3.53 -3.95 12.52
C THR A 51 2.66 -4.89 11.70
N LYS A 52 3.21 -6.06 11.42
CA LYS A 52 2.49 -7.06 10.66
C LYS A 52 1.25 -7.57 11.40
N LYS A 53 1.33 -7.58 12.72
CA LYS A 53 0.24 -8.13 13.52
C LYS A 53 -1.02 -7.28 13.34
N GLY A 54 -2.09 -7.93 12.94
CA GLY A 54 -3.36 -7.24 12.73
C GLY A 54 -3.46 -6.50 11.42
N ALA A 55 -2.41 -6.49 10.62
CA ALA A 55 -2.45 -5.78 9.34
C ALA A 55 -3.28 -6.57 8.33
N LYS A 56 -4.09 -5.84 7.57
CA LYS A 56 -4.86 -6.43 6.49
C LYS A 56 -4.23 -6.10 5.14
N SER A 57 -3.46 -5.05 5.07
CA SER A 57 -2.84 -4.64 3.83
C SER A 57 -1.52 -3.94 4.10
N VAL A 58 -0.77 -3.75 3.03
CA VAL A 58 0.49 -3.02 3.06
C VAL A 58 0.42 -1.93 2.00
N VAL A 59 0.70 -0.70 2.41
CA VAL A 59 0.69 0.45 1.51
C VAL A 59 2.13 0.81 1.20
N ILE A 60 2.50 0.72 -0.07
CA ILE A 60 3.85 1.04 -0.51
C ILE A 60 3.83 2.42 -1.12
N THR A 61 4.66 3.30 -0.57
CA THR A 61 4.77 4.66 -1.07
C THR A 61 6.17 4.88 -1.61
N THR A 62 6.41 6.08 -2.10
CA THR A 62 7.72 6.39 -2.66
C THR A 62 8.84 6.31 -1.64
N ASP A 63 8.55 6.57 -0.37
CA ASP A 63 9.59 6.61 0.66
C ASP A 63 9.44 5.58 1.76
N TYR A 64 8.23 5.10 2.00
CA TYR A 64 7.95 4.25 3.15
C TYR A 64 7.02 3.12 2.78
N ILE A 65 7.02 2.11 3.64
CA ILE A 65 6.11 0.98 3.54
C ILE A 65 5.29 0.97 4.83
N TYR A 66 3.96 0.98 4.69
CA TYR A 66 3.08 1.05 5.85
C TYR A 66 2.26 -0.21 5.98
N TYR A 67 2.26 -0.83 7.16
CA TYR A 67 1.25 -1.83 7.46
C TYR A 67 -0.04 -1.11 7.83
N SER A 68 -1.15 -1.59 7.30
CA SER A 68 -2.43 -0.96 7.53
C SER A 68 -3.44 -1.97 8.07
N THR A 69 -4.24 -1.54 9.02
CA THR A 69 -5.33 -2.36 9.54
C THR A 69 -6.57 -2.26 8.65
N LEU A 70 -6.53 -1.41 7.64
CA LEU A 70 -7.64 -1.27 6.72
C LEU A 70 -7.47 -2.21 5.55
N SER A 71 -8.59 -2.66 5.00
CA SER A 71 -8.54 -3.58 3.86
C SER A 71 -8.17 -2.82 2.59
N VAL A 72 -7.73 -3.58 1.59
CA VAL A 72 -7.41 -2.98 0.29
C VAL A 72 -8.64 -2.30 -0.29
N SER A 73 -9.82 -2.92 -0.17
CA SER A 73 -11.02 -2.32 -0.74
C SER A 73 -11.36 -0.99 -0.07
N THR A 74 -11.16 -0.90 1.25
CA THR A 74 -11.41 0.36 1.94
C THR A 74 -10.43 1.43 1.45
N LEU A 75 -9.17 1.06 1.32
CA LEU A 75 -8.15 2.01 0.89
C LEU A 75 -8.38 2.44 -0.56
N LYS A 76 -8.85 1.54 -1.40
CA LYS A 76 -9.17 1.88 -2.78
C LYS A 76 -10.28 2.93 -2.84
N LYS A 77 -11.24 2.83 -1.96
CA LYS A 77 -12.31 3.83 -1.95
C LYS A 77 -11.80 5.19 -1.52
N ARG A 78 -10.74 5.22 -0.73
CA ARG A 78 -10.20 6.47 -0.22
C ARG A 78 -9.15 7.07 -1.13
N SER A 79 -8.62 6.31 -2.07
CA SER A 79 -7.49 6.75 -2.87
C SER A 79 -7.75 6.53 -4.35
N ARG A 80 -7.64 7.60 -5.12
CA ARG A 80 -7.83 7.50 -6.56
C ARG A 80 -6.62 6.90 -7.25
N VAL A 81 -5.48 7.04 -6.63
CA VAL A 81 -4.26 6.47 -7.21
C VAL A 81 -4.40 4.96 -7.33
N VAL A 82 -4.98 4.35 -6.31
CA VAL A 82 -5.18 2.91 -6.33
C VAL A 82 -6.13 2.51 -7.44
N SER A 83 -7.16 3.32 -7.67
CA SER A 83 -8.09 3.04 -8.77
C SER A 83 -7.38 3.06 -10.10
N MET A 84 -6.45 3.98 -10.28
CA MET A 84 -5.69 4.05 -11.51
C MET A 84 -4.83 2.81 -11.71
N ILE A 85 -4.16 2.38 -10.67
CA ILE A 85 -3.32 1.19 -10.75
C ILE A 85 -4.17 -0.02 -11.09
N HIS A 86 -5.33 -0.11 -10.49
CA HIS A 86 -6.23 -1.20 -10.78
C HIS A 86 -6.63 -1.22 -12.25
N LYS A 87 -6.88 -0.05 -12.81
CA LYS A 87 -7.23 0.04 -14.21
C LYS A 87 -6.10 -0.40 -15.10
N LEU A 88 -4.88 -0.06 -14.74
CA LEU A 88 -3.74 -0.49 -15.52
C LEU A 88 -3.61 -1.99 -15.53
N ASP A 89 -3.86 -2.62 -14.39
CA ASP A 89 -3.82 -4.07 -14.32
C ASP A 89 -4.86 -4.67 -15.24
N ASP A 90 -6.06 -4.13 -15.23
CA ASP A 90 -7.11 -4.62 -16.09
C ASP A 90 -6.71 -4.45 -17.56
N GLY A 91 -6.10 -3.34 -17.88
CA GLY A 91 -5.63 -3.11 -19.23
C GLY A 91 -4.58 -4.11 -19.66
N ILE A 92 -3.69 -4.44 -18.75
CA ILE A 92 -2.66 -5.40 -19.05
C ILE A 92 -3.25 -6.76 -19.29
N HIS A 93 -4.26 -7.12 -18.54
CA HIS A 93 -4.90 -8.41 -18.71
C HIS A 93 -5.51 -8.58 -20.08
N PHE A 94 -5.93 -7.50 -20.67
CA PHE A 94 -6.57 -7.59 -21.96
C PHE A 94 -5.61 -7.84 -23.09
N LYS A 95 -4.37 -7.63 -22.84
CA LYS A 95 -3.40 -7.88 -23.88
C LYS A 95 -3.12 -9.34 -24.02
#